data_132431572c43a6be60242f7fc7127b95
#
_entry.id   132431572c43a6be60242f7fc7127b95
#
_cell.length_a   1.000
_cell.length_b   1.000
_cell.length_c   1.000
_cell.angle_alpha   90.00
_cell.angle_beta   90.00
_cell.angle_gamma   90.00
#
_symmetry.space_group_name_H-M   'P 1'
#
loop_
_entity.id
_entity.type
_entity.pdbx_description
1 polymer ?
#
loop_
_entity_poly.entity_id
_entity_poly.type
_entity_poly.pdbx_seq_one_letter_code
_entity_poly.pdbx_strand_id
1 'polypeptide(L)'
;CCIENALINMGNSSVLALGDHPAGTGWKVNFGNRLETDKIGMKQSVLLCNECLTTSGNESDGRKHIISPHDASFVEGIKQIAVVTKNGTVGEILSTALFAASPEQREALLVNLRPLLIDYFLIGY
;
A
#
# COMPACT_ATOMS: atom_id res chain seq x y z
N CYS A 1 21.25 16.83 -15.02
CA CYS A 1 21.03 16.92 -13.57
C CYS A 1 20.40 15.60 -13.12
N CYS A 2 21.09 14.84 -12.27
CA CYS A 2 20.54 13.58 -11.73
C CYS A 2 20.03 13.86 -10.32
N ILE A 3 18.77 13.51 -10.06
CA ILE A 3 18.22 13.54 -8.70
C ILE A 3 18.55 12.19 -8.05
N GLU A 4 19.33 12.23 -6.98
CA GLU A 4 19.74 11.03 -6.25
C GLU A 4 18.85 10.73 -5.05
N ASN A 5 18.28 11.78 -4.44
CA ASN A 5 17.44 11.67 -3.25
C ASN A 5 16.14 12.46 -3.46
N ALA A 6 15.01 11.79 -3.35
CA ALA A 6 13.69 12.41 -3.48
C ALA A 6 12.61 11.56 -2.83
N LEU A 7 11.59 12.21 -2.32
CA LEU A 7 10.32 11.59 -1.94
C LEU A 7 9.21 12.19 -2.76
N ILE A 8 8.52 11.37 -3.56
CA ILE A 8 7.36 11.78 -4.34
C ILE A 8 6.13 11.15 -3.70
N ASN A 9 5.24 11.99 -3.21
CA ASN A 9 3.98 11.56 -2.62
C ASN A 9 2.83 11.96 -3.55
N MET A 10 2.14 10.97 -4.08
CA MET A 10 0.99 11.14 -4.99
C MET A 10 -0.34 10.97 -4.22
N GLY A 11 -0.42 11.57 -3.06
CA GLY A 11 -1.60 11.52 -2.20
C GLY A 11 -1.69 10.21 -1.40
N ASN A 12 -2.90 9.67 -1.27
CA ASN A 12 -3.15 8.47 -0.44
C ASN A 12 -2.86 7.15 -1.17
N SER A 13 -2.47 7.20 -2.44
CA SER A 13 -2.31 6.01 -3.27
C SER A 13 -0.87 5.53 -3.32
N SER A 14 0.08 6.41 -3.63
CA SER A 14 1.44 5.99 -3.94
C SER A 14 2.49 6.95 -3.39
N VAL A 15 3.56 6.38 -2.87
CA VAL A 15 4.77 7.10 -2.48
C VAL A 15 5.98 6.44 -3.12
N LEU A 16 6.79 7.23 -3.83
CA LEU A 16 8.06 6.79 -4.40
C LEU A 16 9.21 7.43 -3.62
N ALA A 17 10.10 6.62 -3.12
CA ALA A 17 11.33 7.04 -2.45
C ALA A 17 12.55 6.74 -3.32
N LEU A 18 13.40 7.74 -3.51
CA LEU A 18 14.71 7.61 -4.13
C LEU A 18 15.78 7.96 -3.11
N GLY A 19 16.82 7.12 -3.02
CA GLY A 19 17.93 7.34 -2.10
C GLY A 19 17.51 7.52 -0.66
N ASP A 20 18.22 8.40 0.04
CA ASP A 20 18.10 8.61 1.48
C ASP A 20 17.53 9.98 1.83
N HIS A 21 16.90 10.07 3.00
CA HIS A 21 16.49 11.34 3.58
C HIS A 21 17.74 12.15 4.03
N PRO A 22 17.78 13.48 3.85
CA PRO A 22 18.96 14.29 4.22
C PRO A 22 19.38 14.17 5.69
N ALA A 23 18.47 13.78 6.58
CA ALA A 23 18.74 13.63 8.02
C ALA A 23 18.99 12.18 8.46
N GLY A 24 19.10 11.21 7.54
CA GLY A 24 19.29 9.80 7.91
C GLY A 24 19.17 8.84 6.73
N THR A 25 19.15 7.56 7.01
CA THR A 25 19.01 6.51 6.02
C THR A 25 17.53 6.24 5.72
N GLY A 26 17.18 6.25 4.43
CA GLY A 26 15.82 5.99 3.95
C GLY A 26 14.79 7.07 4.32
N TRP A 27 13.61 6.92 3.78
CA TRP A 27 12.47 7.82 3.97
C TRP A 27 11.41 7.15 4.83
N LYS A 28 11.16 7.69 6.02
CA LYS A 28 10.10 7.18 6.89
C LYS A 28 8.75 7.68 6.42
N VAL A 29 7.91 6.76 5.96
CA VAL A 29 6.56 7.02 5.48
C VAL A 29 5.54 6.41 6.43
N ASN A 30 4.59 7.23 6.87
CA ASN A 30 3.45 6.78 7.67
C ASN A 30 2.26 6.53 6.74
N PHE A 31 1.54 5.44 6.96
CA PHE A 31 0.35 5.06 6.20
C PHE A 31 -0.72 4.49 7.13
N GLY A 32 -1.95 4.38 6.62
CA GLY A 32 -3.10 3.93 7.38
C GLY A 32 -4.19 4.98 7.47
N ASN A 33 -5.35 4.59 7.99
CA ASN A 33 -6.53 5.44 7.99
C ASN A 33 -6.39 6.58 9.02
N ARG A 34 -6.57 7.83 8.57
CA ARG A 34 -6.53 9.03 9.41
C ARG A 34 -7.63 9.05 10.49
N LEU A 35 -8.70 8.30 10.29
CA LEU A 35 -9.86 8.31 11.18
C LEU A 35 -9.73 7.37 12.40
N GLU A 36 -8.70 6.55 12.47
CA GLU A 36 -8.46 5.64 13.60
C GLU A 36 -7.31 6.10 14.51
N THR A 37 -6.87 7.33 14.41
CA THR A 37 -5.79 7.88 15.24
C THR A 37 -6.16 8.02 16.73
N ASP A 38 -7.44 7.88 17.08
CA ASP A 38 -7.92 7.98 18.47
C ASP A 38 -7.93 6.64 19.22
N LYS A 39 -7.70 5.53 18.55
CA LYS A 39 -7.49 4.23 19.19
C LYS A 39 -6.02 3.84 19.13
N ILE A 40 -5.32 4.20 20.18
CA ILE A 40 -4.03 3.65 20.62
C ILE A 40 -3.27 2.83 19.57
N GLY A 41 -2.36 3.48 18.83
CA GLY A 41 -1.08 2.80 18.66
C GLY A 41 -0.75 2.16 17.34
N MET A 42 -1.47 2.33 16.24
CA MET A 42 -0.97 1.78 14.97
C MET A 42 -0.90 2.81 13.84
N LYS A 43 -0.11 3.84 14.02
CA LYS A 43 0.54 4.47 12.88
C LYS A 43 1.55 3.46 12.34
N GLN A 44 1.15 2.72 11.33
CA GLN A 44 2.11 1.89 10.62
C GLN A 44 3.06 2.81 9.88
N SER A 45 4.33 2.55 9.99
CA SER A 45 5.37 3.28 9.27
C SER A 45 6.33 2.30 8.62
N VAL A 46 6.80 2.68 7.45
CA VAL A 46 7.81 1.93 6.72
C VAL A 46 8.97 2.85 6.37
N LEU A 47 10.16 2.30 6.33
CA LEU A 47 11.36 2.97 5.87
C LEU A 47 11.60 2.55 4.42
N LEU A 48 11.59 3.50 3.50
CA LEU A 48 11.75 3.25 2.07
C LEU A 48 13.11 3.79 1.60
N CYS A 49 13.80 3.00 0.79
CA CYS A 49 15.04 3.43 0.10
C CYS A 49 15.05 2.80 -1.31
N ASN A 50 14.91 3.62 -2.34
CA ASN A 50 14.72 3.16 -3.73
C ASN A 50 13.56 2.16 -3.87
N GLU A 51 12.45 2.49 -3.24
CA GLU A 51 11.26 1.64 -3.11
C GLU A 51 9.99 2.48 -3.23
N CYS A 52 8.89 1.78 -3.49
CA CYS A 52 7.57 2.38 -3.59
C CYS A 52 6.65 1.76 -2.54
N LEU A 53 5.85 2.58 -1.88
CA LEU A 53 4.70 2.18 -1.08
C LEU A 53 3.45 2.50 -1.87
N THR A 54 2.61 1.49 -2.12
CA THR A 54 1.35 1.65 -2.84
C THR A 54 0.21 1.11 -2.01
N THR A 55 -0.89 1.84 -1.94
CA THR A 55 -2.03 1.48 -1.12
C THR A 55 -3.30 1.40 -1.95
N SER A 56 -4.12 0.38 -1.69
CA SER A 56 -5.46 0.22 -2.22
C SER A 56 -6.44 -0.03 -1.09
N GLY A 57 -7.61 0.59 -1.14
CA GLY A 57 -8.60 0.46 -0.09
C GLY A 57 -9.82 1.33 -0.27
N ASN A 58 -10.77 1.20 0.65
CA ASN A 58 -11.95 2.04 0.74
C ASN A 58 -11.69 3.17 1.74
N GLU A 59 -11.89 4.42 1.33
CA GLU A 59 -11.66 5.58 2.21
C GLU A 59 -12.62 5.62 3.40
N SER A 60 -13.85 5.14 3.18
CA SER A 60 -14.90 5.00 4.20
C SER A 60 -15.99 4.07 3.69
N ASP A 61 -16.88 3.63 4.57
CA ASP A 61 -18.02 2.77 4.20
C ASP A 61 -18.94 3.40 3.13
N GLY A 62 -18.92 4.72 2.99
CA GLY A 62 -19.70 5.43 1.97
C GLY A 62 -18.95 5.74 0.66
N ARG A 63 -17.66 5.43 0.56
CA ARG A 63 -16.83 5.72 -0.62
C ARG A 63 -16.06 4.51 -1.11
N LYS A 64 -16.78 3.43 -1.37
CA LYS A 64 -16.24 2.24 -2.00
C LYS A 64 -16.08 2.51 -3.49
N HIS A 65 -14.94 2.18 -4.08
CA HIS A 65 -14.65 2.42 -5.50
C HIS A 65 -14.02 1.22 -6.21
N ILE A 66 -13.57 0.22 -5.46
CA ILE A 66 -12.99 -0.99 -6.03
C ILE A 66 -14.11 -2.01 -6.21
N ILE A 67 -14.26 -2.49 -7.43
CA ILE A 67 -15.35 -3.37 -7.85
C ILE A 67 -14.79 -4.75 -8.18
N SER A 68 -15.46 -5.79 -7.70
CA SER A 68 -15.18 -7.17 -8.03
C SER A 68 -15.46 -7.43 -9.51
N PRO A 69 -14.53 -8.00 -10.28
CA PRO A 69 -14.78 -8.34 -11.68
C PRO A 69 -15.74 -9.52 -11.87
N HIS A 70 -16.04 -10.27 -10.81
CA HIS A 70 -16.87 -11.46 -10.90
C HIS A 70 -18.37 -11.15 -10.88
N ASP A 71 -18.80 -10.18 -10.08
CA ASP A 71 -20.21 -9.92 -9.82
C ASP A 71 -20.56 -8.42 -9.83
N ALA A 72 -19.58 -7.56 -10.15
CA ALA A 72 -19.70 -6.11 -10.15
C ALA A 72 -20.12 -5.52 -8.78
N SER A 73 -19.96 -6.26 -7.68
CA SER A 73 -20.16 -5.75 -6.34
C SER A 73 -18.97 -4.93 -5.85
N PHE A 74 -19.16 -4.07 -4.87
CA PHE A 74 -18.05 -3.42 -4.20
C PHE A 74 -17.27 -4.43 -3.36
N VAL A 75 -15.94 -4.37 -3.44
CA VAL A 75 -15.07 -5.21 -2.60
C VAL A 75 -15.19 -4.77 -1.15
N GLU A 76 -15.43 -5.74 -0.28
CA GLU A 76 -15.59 -5.58 1.15
C GLU A 76 -14.61 -6.49 1.93
N GLY A 77 -14.51 -6.28 3.24
CA GLY A 77 -13.76 -7.14 4.14
C GLY A 77 -12.55 -6.45 4.75
N ILE A 78 -11.54 -6.05 3.98
CA ILE A 78 -10.44 -5.25 4.49
C ILE A 78 -10.65 -3.77 4.16
N LYS A 79 -10.15 -2.88 5.02
CA LYS A 79 -10.24 -1.44 4.75
C LYS A 79 -9.18 -0.99 3.78
N GLN A 80 -7.96 -1.49 3.93
CA GLN A 80 -6.83 -1.08 3.11
C GLN A 80 -5.76 -2.18 3.06
N ILE A 81 -5.06 -2.28 1.94
CA ILE A 81 -3.80 -3.00 1.80
C ILE A 81 -2.71 -2.03 1.35
N ALA A 82 -1.55 -2.14 1.94
CA ALA A 82 -0.35 -1.44 1.52
C ALA A 82 0.71 -2.46 1.09
N VAL A 83 1.40 -2.20 -0.01
CA VAL A 83 2.49 -3.04 -0.52
C VAL A 83 3.74 -2.21 -0.74
N VAL A 84 4.89 -2.80 -0.42
CA VAL A 84 6.20 -2.23 -0.72
C VAL A 84 6.84 -3.01 -1.87
N THR A 85 7.25 -2.31 -2.91
CA THR A 85 7.83 -2.91 -4.11
C THR A 85 9.01 -2.08 -4.62
N LYS A 86 9.85 -2.65 -5.49
CA LYS A 86 10.89 -1.89 -6.20
C LYS A 86 10.34 -1.05 -7.35
N ASN A 87 9.14 -1.36 -7.82
CA ASN A 87 8.53 -0.71 -8.98
C ASN A 87 7.09 -0.27 -8.65
N GLY A 88 6.82 1.02 -8.74
CA GLY A 88 5.52 1.57 -8.40
C GLY A 88 4.37 1.04 -9.25
N THR A 89 4.58 0.79 -10.53
CA THR A 89 3.56 0.20 -11.41
C THR A 89 3.18 -1.21 -10.95
N VAL A 90 4.17 -2.01 -10.56
CA VAL A 90 3.95 -3.34 -9.97
C VAL A 90 3.18 -3.20 -8.66
N GLY A 91 3.54 -2.23 -7.83
CA GLY A 91 2.85 -1.93 -6.57
C GLY A 91 1.36 -1.61 -6.77
N GLU A 92 1.03 -0.76 -7.74
CA GLU A 92 -0.36 -0.40 -8.08
C GLU A 92 -1.19 -1.62 -8.50
N ILE A 93 -0.62 -2.48 -9.35
CA ILE A 93 -1.28 -3.72 -9.78
C ILE A 93 -1.49 -4.66 -8.59
N LEU A 94 -0.44 -4.87 -7.78
CA LEU A 94 -0.47 -5.83 -6.69
C LEU A 94 -1.39 -5.37 -5.55
N SER A 95 -1.34 -4.10 -5.16
CA SER A 95 -2.20 -3.59 -4.09
C SER A 95 -3.68 -3.72 -4.44
N THR A 96 -4.06 -3.41 -5.69
CA THR A 96 -5.44 -3.54 -6.15
C THR A 96 -5.88 -5.00 -6.27
N ALA A 97 -5.04 -5.86 -6.85
CA ALA A 97 -5.34 -7.28 -6.99
C ALA A 97 -5.49 -7.98 -5.62
N LEU A 98 -4.57 -7.71 -4.69
CA LEU A 98 -4.62 -8.26 -3.34
C LEU A 98 -5.80 -7.72 -2.53
N PHE A 99 -6.21 -6.46 -2.76
CA PHE A 99 -7.39 -5.89 -2.13
C PHE A 99 -8.67 -6.57 -2.63
N ALA A 100 -8.79 -6.78 -3.95
CA ALA A 100 -9.95 -7.36 -4.59
C ALA A 100 -10.09 -8.89 -4.38
N ALA A 101 -9.02 -9.57 -4.04
CA ALA A 101 -8.98 -11.02 -3.85
C ALA A 101 -9.73 -11.47 -2.59
N SER A 102 -10.37 -12.65 -2.64
CA SER A 102 -10.86 -13.32 -1.42
C SER A 102 -9.69 -13.65 -0.47
N PRO A 103 -9.95 -13.93 0.82
CA PRO A 103 -8.88 -14.32 1.75
C PRO A 103 -8.01 -15.46 1.22
N GLU A 104 -8.62 -16.52 0.67
CA GLU A 104 -7.92 -17.69 0.14
C GLU A 104 -7.11 -17.35 -1.11
N GLN A 105 -7.69 -16.57 -2.02
CA GLN A 105 -7.01 -16.08 -3.22
C GLN A 105 -5.85 -15.16 -2.86
N ARG A 106 -6.02 -14.30 -1.86
CA ARG A 106 -4.98 -13.39 -1.38
C ARG A 106 -3.78 -14.14 -0.84
N GLU A 107 -3.98 -15.18 -0.03
CA GLU A 107 -2.89 -16.03 0.45
C GLU A 107 -2.12 -16.69 -0.70
N ALA A 108 -2.84 -17.26 -1.67
CA ALA A 108 -2.21 -17.85 -2.86
C ALA A 108 -1.43 -16.82 -3.69
N LEU A 109 -1.98 -15.62 -3.87
CA LEU A 109 -1.29 -14.52 -4.56
C LEU A 109 -0.04 -14.08 -3.82
N LEU A 110 -0.09 -13.93 -2.50
CA LEU A 110 1.05 -13.54 -1.68
C LEU A 110 2.19 -14.55 -1.78
N VAL A 111 1.90 -15.85 -1.82
CA VAL A 111 2.91 -16.89 -2.04
C VAL A 111 3.53 -16.78 -3.43
N ASN A 112 2.69 -16.70 -4.46
CA ASN A 112 3.15 -16.71 -5.86
C ASN A 112 3.88 -15.42 -6.27
N LEU A 113 3.49 -14.28 -5.69
CA LEU A 113 4.03 -12.96 -6.02
C LEU A 113 5.12 -12.50 -5.05
N ARG A 114 5.49 -13.36 -4.10
CA ARG A 114 6.54 -13.05 -3.11
C ARG A 114 7.82 -12.44 -3.69
N PRO A 115 8.32 -12.88 -4.86
CA PRO A 115 9.52 -12.28 -5.46
C PRO A 115 9.36 -10.80 -5.87
N LEU A 116 8.14 -10.33 -6.07
CA LEU A 116 7.82 -8.95 -6.46
C LEU A 116 7.54 -8.03 -5.25
N LEU A 117 7.26 -8.62 -4.09
CA LEU A 117 6.93 -7.92 -2.86
C LEU A 117 8.15 -7.83 -1.95
N ILE A 118 8.44 -6.63 -1.45
CA ILE A 118 9.38 -6.43 -0.35
C ILE A 118 8.65 -6.64 0.96
N ASP A 119 7.48 -6.00 1.12
CA ASP A 119 6.63 -6.11 2.30
C ASP A 119 5.17 -5.82 1.95
N TYR A 120 4.25 -6.17 2.85
CA TYR A 120 2.84 -5.83 2.73
C TYR A 120 2.17 -5.72 4.10
N PHE A 121 1.11 -4.93 4.14
CA PHE A 121 0.37 -4.63 5.37
C PHE A 121 -1.13 -4.68 5.10
N LEU A 122 -1.86 -5.43 5.92
CA LEU A 122 -3.33 -5.46 5.92
C LEU A 122 -3.83 -4.56 7.04
N ILE A 123 -4.74 -3.64 6.72
CA ILE A 123 -5.23 -2.64 7.66
C ILE A 123 -6.74 -2.78 7.79
N GLY A 124 -7.23 -2.81 9.03
CA GLY A 124 -8.65 -2.74 9.34
C GLY A 124 -9.41 -4.03 9.07
N TYR A 125 -9.07 -5.05 9.79
CA TYR A 125 -9.96 -6.19 10.05
C TYR A 125 -10.90 -5.87 11.20
#